data_42dce8e363440ee0428a0c205c240812
#
_entry.id   42dce8e363440ee0428a0c205c240812
#
_cell.length_a   1.000
_cell.length_b   1.000
_cell.length_c   1.000
_cell.angle_alpha   90.00
_cell.angle_beta   90.00
_cell.angle_gamma   90.00
#
_symmetry.space_group_name_H-M   'P 1'
#
loop_
_entity.id
_entity.type
_entity.pdbx_description
1 polymer ?
#
loop_
_entity_poly.entity_id
_entity_poly.type
_entity_poly.pdbx_seq_one_letter_code
_entity_poly.pdbx_strand_id
1 'polypeptide(L)'
;MKRVPAFLLSLLMAASLAACSQESAPQTESEGAPAESGLTASEASFATSPAVEAPEGFVLVEGGSFPMGSPDSEPWRSEDETQHTVTVSDFYISPYELTQAEYEAVMGENPSSFSGEDLPVETVSWLDAIAYCNARSEQEGLTPAYTIEGQNVTWDREADGYRLPTEAEWEYACRAGTETPFNTENSPSAEEVNYYGHYPYEIEGNYFSQGNLETQPGRYRETTVPVGSFSPNA
;
A
#
# COMPACT_ATOMS: atom_id res chain seq x y z
N MET A 1 -21.61 13.43 35.11
CA MET A 1 -20.53 13.67 34.17
C MET A 1 -19.67 12.41 34.10
N LYS A 2 -19.90 11.54 33.14
CA LYS A 2 -19.12 10.30 32.93
C LYS A 2 -18.17 10.55 31.73
N ARG A 3 -16.88 10.47 32.00
CA ARG A 3 -15.84 10.61 30.98
C ARG A 3 -15.80 9.32 30.15
N VAL A 4 -15.96 9.46 28.84
CA VAL A 4 -15.74 8.40 27.84
C VAL A 4 -14.28 8.48 27.42
N PRO A 5 -13.49 7.41 27.49
CA PRO A 5 -12.14 7.43 26.98
C PRO A 5 -12.14 7.34 25.45
N ALA A 6 -11.41 8.24 24.80
CA ALA A 6 -11.13 8.18 23.39
C ALA A 6 -10.17 7.02 23.13
N PHE A 7 -10.58 6.04 22.32
CA PHE A 7 -9.69 5.02 21.78
C PHE A 7 -9.05 5.56 20.50
N LEU A 8 -7.79 5.94 20.59
CA LEU A 8 -6.92 6.06 19.44
C LEU A 8 -6.53 4.64 19.01
N LEU A 9 -6.95 4.21 17.83
CA LEU A 9 -6.45 3.00 17.20
C LEU A 9 -5.24 3.38 16.35
N SER A 10 -4.07 3.43 16.99
CA SER A 10 -2.78 3.47 16.28
C SER A 10 -2.37 2.03 15.98
N LEU A 11 -2.32 1.68 14.70
CA LEU A 11 -1.79 0.40 14.24
C LEU A 11 -0.25 0.45 14.33
N LEU A 12 0.31 -0.03 15.45
CA LEU A 12 1.75 -0.23 15.61
C LEU A 12 2.12 -1.56 14.95
N MET A 13 2.82 -1.52 13.84
CA MET A 13 3.59 -2.66 13.33
C MET A 13 4.96 -2.68 14.01
N ALA A 14 5.17 -3.64 14.90
CA ALA A 14 6.49 -3.93 15.46
C ALA A 14 7.27 -4.83 14.50
N ALA A 15 8.28 -4.29 13.83
CA ALA A 15 9.23 -5.07 13.06
C ALA A 15 10.31 -5.66 14.00
N SER A 16 10.40 -6.99 14.04
CA SER A 16 11.48 -7.69 14.74
C SER A 16 12.70 -7.76 13.85
N LEU A 17 13.78 -7.06 14.23
CA LEU A 17 15.10 -7.16 13.63
C LEU A 17 15.81 -8.43 14.10
N ALA A 18 16.07 -9.36 13.19
CA ALA A 18 17.06 -10.42 13.37
C ALA A 18 18.37 -9.99 12.72
N ALA A 19 19.38 -9.70 13.55
CA ALA A 19 20.74 -9.42 13.10
C ALA A 19 21.42 -10.72 12.65
N CYS A 20 21.97 -10.74 11.43
CA CYS A 20 22.88 -11.76 10.98
C CYS A 20 24.22 -11.12 10.63
N SER A 21 25.25 -11.61 11.31
CA SER A 21 26.64 -11.12 11.27
C SER A 21 27.29 -11.41 9.91
N GLN A 22 28.00 -10.40 9.39
CA GLN A 22 28.88 -10.54 8.23
C GLN A 22 30.23 -11.09 8.65
N GLU A 23 30.71 -12.06 7.90
CA GLU A 23 32.11 -12.52 7.91
C GLU A 23 32.75 -12.15 6.58
N SER A 24 33.87 -11.46 6.67
CA SER A 24 34.67 -10.93 5.54
C SER A 24 35.63 -11.96 5.02
N ALA A 25 35.83 -12.07 3.69
CA ALA A 25 36.97 -12.72 3.10
C ALA A 25 37.57 -11.89 1.94
N PRO A 26 38.87 -12.01 1.63
CA PRO A 26 39.68 -10.93 1.12
C PRO A 26 39.81 -10.89 -0.41
N GLN A 27 40.13 -9.68 -0.89
CA GLN A 27 40.44 -9.37 -2.28
C GLN A 27 41.79 -9.95 -2.72
N THR A 28 41.84 -10.43 -3.97
CA THR A 28 43.08 -10.58 -4.72
C THR A 28 42.92 -9.90 -6.07
N GLU A 29 43.78 -8.92 -6.33
CA GLU A 29 43.99 -8.25 -7.61
C GLU A 29 44.70 -9.19 -8.61
N SER A 30 44.34 -9.10 -9.89
CA SER A 30 45.23 -9.50 -11.00
C SER A 30 44.87 -8.70 -12.24
N GLU A 31 45.83 -7.90 -12.69
CA GLU A 31 45.88 -7.18 -13.97
C GLU A 31 45.93 -8.11 -15.17
N GLY A 32 45.42 -7.63 -16.31
CA GLY A 32 45.69 -8.18 -17.63
C GLY A 32 44.69 -7.80 -18.70
N ALA A 33 44.98 -6.79 -19.49
CA ALA A 33 44.35 -6.50 -20.79
C ALA A 33 45.35 -6.89 -21.94
N PRO A 34 44.98 -6.79 -23.24
CA PRO A 34 43.68 -6.90 -23.93
C PRO A 34 43.67 -7.95 -25.07
N ALA A 35 42.51 -8.31 -25.58
CA ALA A 35 42.40 -8.82 -26.96
C ALA A 35 41.01 -8.53 -27.53
N GLU A 36 40.98 -7.73 -28.59
CA GLU A 36 39.83 -7.54 -29.46
C GLU A 36 39.44 -8.84 -30.15
N SER A 37 38.17 -9.17 -30.16
CA SER A 37 37.61 -10.06 -31.18
C SER A 37 36.12 -9.73 -31.31
N GLY A 38 35.75 -9.29 -32.51
CA GLY A 38 34.40 -8.95 -32.89
C GLY A 38 33.44 -10.13 -32.74
N LEU A 39 32.30 -9.83 -32.13
CA LEU A 39 31.13 -10.69 -32.13
C LEU A 39 29.96 -9.89 -32.67
N THR A 40 29.44 -10.39 -33.78
CA THR A 40 28.22 -9.99 -34.44
C THR A 40 27.05 -9.96 -33.46
N ALA A 41 26.31 -8.84 -33.40
CA ALA A 41 25.05 -8.71 -32.68
C ALA A 41 24.07 -9.76 -33.22
N SER A 42 23.80 -10.76 -32.40
CA SER A 42 22.66 -11.63 -32.56
C SER A 42 21.47 -10.85 -31.95
N GLU A 43 20.53 -10.43 -32.80
CA GLU A 43 19.23 -9.93 -32.37
C GLU A 43 18.54 -11.04 -31.56
N ALA A 44 18.65 -10.97 -30.25
CA ALA A 44 17.81 -11.76 -29.39
C ALA A 44 16.39 -11.18 -29.51
N SER A 45 15.57 -11.88 -30.29
CA SER A 45 14.11 -11.69 -30.30
C SER A 45 13.63 -11.96 -28.86
N PHE A 46 13.34 -10.91 -28.12
CA PHE A 46 12.57 -11.04 -26.89
C PHE A 46 11.18 -11.53 -27.30
N ALA A 47 10.93 -12.81 -27.07
CA ALA A 47 9.60 -13.35 -27.13
C ALA A 47 8.80 -12.58 -26.07
N THR A 48 7.91 -11.70 -26.48
CA THR A 48 6.88 -11.12 -25.63
C THR A 48 6.10 -12.30 -25.04
N SER A 49 6.27 -12.53 -23.74
CA SER A 49 5.35 -13.39 -22.98
C SER A 49 3.92 -12.89 -23.29
N PRO A 50 2.95 -13.79 -23.49
CA PRO A 50 1.58 -13.35 -23.66
C PRO A 50 1.25 -12.46 -22.46
N ALA A 51 0.76 -11.25 -22.74
CA ALA A 51 0.29 -10.36 -21.67
C ALA A 51 -0.77 -11.13 -20.89
N VAL A 52 -0.49 -11.43 -19.63
CA VAL A 52 -1.49 -12.00 -18.73
C VAL A 52 -2.58 -10.94 -18.61
N GLU A 53 -3.78 -11.27 -19.04
CA GLU A 53 -4.92 -10.35 -18.93
C GLU A 53 -5.16 -10.04 -17.45
N ALA A 54 -5.35 -8.76 -17.13
CA ALA A 54 -5.57 -8.35 -15.74
C ALA A 54 -6.83 -9.05 -15.20
N PRO A 55 -6.81 -9.53 -13.95
CA PRO A 55 -8.02 -10.04 -13.30
C PRO A 55 -9.13 -8.98 -13.35
N GLU A 56 -10.38 -9.42 -13.47
CA GLU A 56 -11.53 -8.50 -13.50
C GLU A 56 -11.53 -7.61 -12.23
N GLY A 57 -11.67 -6.30 -12.42
CA GLY A 57 -11.63 -5.31 -11.34
C GLY A 57 -10.23 -4.92 -10.86
N PHE A 58 -9.18 -5.39 -11.51
CA PHE A 58 -7.80 -5.02 -11.18
C PHE A 58 -7.14 -4.19 -12.29
N VAL A 59 -6.18 -3.37 -11.89
CA VAL A 59 -5.34 -2.60 -12.81
C VAL A 59 -3.89 -3.08 -12.71
N LEU A 60 -3.20 -3.09 -13.85
CA LEU A 60 -1.76 -3.34 -13.87
C LEU A 60 -1.03 -2.07 -13.44
N VAL A 61 -0.17 -2.20 -12.45
CA VAL A 61 0.82 -1.20 -12.08
C VAL A 61 2.18 -1.68 -12.61
N GLU A 62 2.71 -0.96 -13.59
CA GLU A 62 4.06 -1.24 -14.09
C GLU A 62 5.07 -0.92 -13.00
N GLY A 63 5.95 -1.88 -12.73
CA GLY A 63 6.96 -1.77 -11.69
C GLY A 63 8.00 -0.69 -11.99
N GLY A 64 8.73 -0.31 -10.97
CA GLY A 64 9.76 0.72 -11.09
C GLY A 64 10.46 0.98 -9.76
N SER A 65 11.37 1.94 -9.77
CA SER A 65 12.07 2.39 -8.56
C SER A 65 11.54 3.75 -8.13
N PHE A 66 11.33 3.93 -6.83
CA PHE A 66 10.84 5.17 -6.26
C PHE A 66 11.46 5.47 -4.89
N PRO A 67 11.47 6.72 -4.46
CA PRO A 67 11.84 7.09 -3.09
C PRO A 67 10.66 6.80 -2.14
N MET A 68 10.71 5.68 -1.42
CA MET A 68 9.76 5.29 -0.39
C MET A 68 10.06 6.02 0.92
N GLY A 69 9.05 6.44 1.65
CA GLY A 69 9.18 7.21 2.89
C GLY A 69 9.22 8.72 2.66
N SER A 70 9.58 9.48 3.69
CA SER A 70 9.53 10.94 3.71
C SER A 70 10.92 11.54 3.81
N PRO A 71 11.24 12.62 3.04
CA PRO A 71 12.51 13.32 3.14
C PRO A 71 12.66 14.02 4.51
N ASP A 72 13.89 14.21 4.97
CA ASP A 72 14.17 14.86 6.26
C ASP A 72 13.60 16.29 6.38
N SER A 73 13.31 16.92 5.26
CA SER A 73 12.72 18.26 5.19
C SER A 73 11.20 18.27 5.35
N GLU A 74 10.54 17.10 5.30
CA GLU A 74 9.10 17.03 5.40
C GLU A 74 8.65 17.32 6.84
N PRO A 75 7.76 18.29 7.06
CA PRO A 75 7.20 18.56 8.37
C PRO A 75 6.37 17.39 8.87
N TRP A 76 6.45 17.11 10.17
CA TRP A 76 5.63 16.11 10.87
C TRP A 76 5.92 14.64 10.51
N ARG A 77 6.95 14.37 9.70
CA ARG A 77 7.37 12.99 9.45
C ARG A 77 7.73 12.27 10.75
N SER A 78 7.48 10.98 10.80
CA SER A 78 7.96 10.12 11.88
C SER A 78 9.42 9.69 11.66
N GLU A 79 10.11 9.28 12.73
CA GLU A 79 11.51 8.83 12.65
C GLU A 79 11.68 7.53 11.84
N ASP A 80 10.63 6.73 11.75
CA ASP A 80 10.57 5.46 11.02
C ASP A 80 10.25 5.62 9.51
N GLU A 81 9.92 6.83 9.07
CA GLU A 81 9.66 7.16 7.65
C GLU A 81 10.95 7.53 6.88
N THR A 82 12.10 6.97 7.23
CA THR A 82 13.36 7.29 6.56
C THR A 82 13.30 6.99 5.07
N GLN A 83 13.49 8.04 4.24
CA GLN A 83 13.42 7.90 2.79
C GLN A 83 14.55 7.02 2.25
N HIS A 84 14.20 6.07 1.40
CA HIS A 84 15.14 5.17 0.73
C HIS A 84 14.58 4.71 -0.61
N THR A 85 15.47 4.31 -1.52
CA THR A 85 15.03 3.81 -2.83
C THR A 85 14.55 2.37 -2.74
N VAL A 86 13.35 2.11 -3.22
CA VAL A 86 12.76 0.77 -3.35
C VAL A 86 12.43 0.49 -4.82
N THR A 87 12.59 -0.76 -5.24
CA THR A 87 12.16 -1.22 -6.58
C THR A 87 11.06 -2.25 -6.39
N VAL A 88 9.94 -2.03 -7.05
CA VAL A 88 8.81 -2.97 -7.13
C VAL A 88 8.74 -3.58 -8.54
N SER A 89 8.32 -4.83 -8.62
CA SER A 89 7.99 -5.48 -9.90
C SER A 89 6.58 -5.09 -10.34
N ASP A 90 6.20 -5.43 -11.58
CA ASP A 90 4.82 -5.30 -12.03
C ASP A 90 3.88 -6.09 -11.12
N PHE A 91 2.72 -5.51 -10.81
CA PHE A 91 1.69 -6.15 -10.00
C PHE A 91 0.29 -5.67 -10.38
N TYR A 92 -0.71 -6.45 -10.02
CA TYR A 92 -2.11 -6.05 -10.14
C TYR A 92 -2.64 -5.57 -8.80
N ILE A 93 -3.38 -4.47 -8.80
CA ILE A 93 -4.02 -3.92 -7.61
C ILE A 93 -5.48 -3.56 -7.90
N SER A 94 -6.35 -3.75 -6.92
CA SER A 94 -7.70 -3.18 -6.98
C SER A 94 -7.62 -1.65 -6.91
N PRO A 95 -8.29 -0.91 -7.81
CA PRO A 95 -8.28 0.56 -7.78
C PRO A 95 -9.09 1.14 -6.62
N TYR A 96 -9.84 0.32 -5.91
CA TYR A 96 -10.72 0.72 -4.80
C TYR A 96 -10.49 -0.16 -3.59
N GLU A 97 -10.90 0.34 -2.42
CA GLU A 97 -11.07 -0.48 -1.25
C GLU A 97 -12.13 -1.57 -1.53
N LEU A 98 -11.98 -2.72 -0.87
CA LEU A 98 -12.95 -3.81 -1.00
C LEU A 98 -14.31 -3.38 -0.47
N THR A 99 -15.35 -3.57 -1.27
CA THR A 99 -16.71 -3.20 -0.89
C THR A 99 -17.33 -4.22 0.08
N GLN A 100 -18.36 -3.77 0.80
CA GLN A 100 -19.14 -4.65 1.69
C GLN A 100 -19.83 -5.76 0.91
N ALA A 101 -20.36 -5.46 -0.28
CA ALA A 101 -21.00 -6.46 -1.13
C ALA A 101 -20.01 -7.54 -1.59
N GLU A 102 -18.80 -7.17 -2.00
CA GLU A 102 -17.76 -8.13 -2.39
C GLU A 102 -17.30 -8.98 -1.22
N TYR A 103 -17.09 -8.37 -0.04
CA TYR A 103 -16.70 -9.11 1.15
C TYR A 103 -17.77 -10.12 1.56
N GLU A 104 -19.03 -9.71 1.61
CA GLU A 104 -20.16 -10.58 1.98
C GLU A 104 -20.37 -11.71 0.97
N ALA A 105 -20.19 -11.46 -0.32
CA ALA A 105 -20.29 -12.48 -1.37
C ALA A 105 -19.26 -13.62 -1.19
N VAL A 106 -18.08 -13.32 -0.66
CA VAL A 106 -17.03 -14.31 -0.43
C VAL A 106 -17.12 -14.94 0.96
N MET A 107 -17.32 -14.12 2.00
CA MET A 107 -17.25 -14.56 3.40
C MET A 107 -18.61 -14.99 3.97
N GLY A 108 -19.71 -14.60 3.30
CA GLY A 108 -21.08 -14.93 3.75
C GLY A 108 -21.62 -14.04 4.88
N GLU A 109 -20.86 -13.03 5.31
CA GLU A 109 -21.24 -12.08 6.35
C GLU A 109 -20.62 -10.71 6.12
N ASN A 110 -21.24 -9.65 6.66
CA ASN A 110 -20.72 -8.30 6.61
C ASN A 110 -20.51 -7.77 8.04
N PRO A 111 -19.27 -7.59 8.51
CA PRO A 111 -18.97 -7.13 9.87
C PRO A 111 -19.07 -5.61 10.06
N SER A 112 -19.29 -4.86 8.97
CA SER A 112 -19.18 -3.41 8.97
C SER A 112 -20.21 -2.73 9.89
N SER A 113 -19.78 -1.64 10.51
CA SER A 113 -20.64 -0.80 11.37
C SER A 113 -21.51 0.15 10.55
N PHE A 114 -21.00 0.64 9.41
CA PHE A 114 -21.79 1.38 8.42
C PHE A 114 -22.38 0.40 7.42
N SER A 115 -23.55 0.68 6.87
CA SER A 115 -24.25 -0.23 5.97
C SER A 115 -24.43 0.37 4.58
N GLY A 116 -23.95 -0.32 3.57
CA GLY A 116 -24.11 0.06 2.16
C GLY A 116 -23.27 -0.82 1.25
N GLU A 117 -23.85 -1.34 0.18
CA GLU A 117 -23.21 -2.31 -0.72
C GLU A 117 -21.91 -1.78 -1.33
N ASP A 118 -21.88 -0.50 -1.71
CA ASP A 118 -20.75 0.19 -2.33
C ASP A 118 -19.81 0.86 -1.31
N LEU A 119 -20.07 0.73 -0.01
CA LEU A 119 -19.17 1.23 1.02
C LEU A 119 -17.98 0.27 1.20
N PRO A 120 -16.78 0.76 1.55
CA PRO A 120 -15.68 -0.11 1.92
C PRO A 120 -16.06 -0.98 3.12
N VAL A 121 -15.63 -2.24 3.13
CA VAL A 121 -15.78 -3.08 4.31
C VAL A 121 -14.86 -2.56 5.42
N GLU A 122 -15.40 -2.48 6.64
CA GLU A 122 -14.64 -2.07 7.83
C GLU A 122 -14.97 -2.98 9.03
N THR A 123 -14.33 -2.75 10.16
CA THR A 123 -14.43 -3.64 11.34
C THR A 123 -13.85 -5.05 11.03
N VAL A 124 -12.88 -5.13 10.15
CA VAL A 124 -12.11 -6.33 9.79
C VAL A 124 -10.71 -6.24 10.37
N SER A 125 -10.20 -7.35 10.88
CA SER A 125 -8.80 -7.46 11.27
C SER A 125 -7.91 -7.81 10.07
N TRP A 126 -6.59 -7.70 10.26
CA TRP A 126 -5.64 -8.19 9.26
C TRP A 126 -5.82 -9.68 8.96
N LEU A 127 -6.15 -10.50 9.98
CA LEU A 127 -6.42 -11.93 9.78
C LEU A 127 -7.69 -12.16 8.95
N ASP A 128 -8.73 -11.34 9.13
CA ASP A 128 -9.95 -11.41 8.30
C ASP A 128 -9.65 -11.04 6.86
N ALA A 129 -8.81 -10.02 6.63
CA ALA A 129 -8.41 -9.59 5.29
C ALA A 129 -7.63 -10.68 4.54
N ILE A 130 -6.67 -11.37 5.18
CA ILE A 130 -5.94 -12.46 4.53
C ILE A 130 -6.79 -13.73 4.37
N ALA A 131 -7.74 -13.97 5.28
CA ALA A 131 -8.70 -15.04 5.13
C ALA A 131 -9.63 -14.79 3.92
N TYR A 132 -10.06 -13.55 3.72
CA TYR A 132 -10.78 -13.14 2.52
C TYR A 132 -9.95 -13.40 1.24
N CYS A 133 -8.67 -12.99 1.22
CA CYS A 133 -7.78 -13.24 0.07
C CYS A 133 -7.72 -14.74 -0.27
N ASN A 134 -7.56 -15.59 0.74
CA ASN A 134 -7.54 -17.04 0.54
C ASN A 134 -8.88 -17.58 0.04
N ALA A 135 -9.98 -17.19 0.67
CA ALA A 135 -11.32 -17.64 0.28
C ALA A 135 -11.68 -17.24 -1.15
N ARG A 136 -11.36 -16.00 -1.55
CA ARG A 136 -11.54 -15.54 -2.91
C ARG A 136 -10.67 -16.32 -3.90
N SER A 137 -9.41 -16.58 -3.55
CA SER A 137 -8.51 -17.40 -4.37
C SER A 137 -9.08 -18.80 -4.61
N GLU A 138 -9.56 -19.46 -3.55
CA GLU A 138 -10.18 -20.78 -3.65
C GLU A 138 -11.44 -20.78 -4.53
N GLN A 139 -12.31 -19.76 -4.40
CA GLN A 139 -13.52 -19.64 -5.22
C GLN A 139 -13.21 -19.48 -6.71
N GLU A 140 -12.11 -18.83 -7.04
CA GLU A 140 -11.66 -18.61 -8.42
C GLU A 140 -10.69 -19.68 -8.92
N GLY A 141 -10.37 -20.71 -8.09
CA GLY A 141 -9.50 -21.83 -8.45
C GLY A 141 -8.02 -21.48 -8.48
N LEU A 142 -7.62 -20.40 -7.80
CA LEU A 142 -6.24 -19.97 -7.61
C LEU A 142 -5.65 -20.61 -6.34
N THR A 143 -4.31 -20.60 -6.24
CA THR A 143 -3.58 -21.07 -5.06
C THR A 143 -3.62 -20.01 -3.96
N PRO A 144 -4.17 -20.27 -2.76
CA PRO A 144 -4.15 -19.33 -1.66
C PRO A 144 -2.73 -18.90 -1.28
N ALA A 145 -2.55 -17.57 -1.09
CA ALA A 145 -1.25 -17.01 -0.78
C ALA A 145 -0.82 -17.18 0.68
N TYR A 146 -1.76 -17.47 1.59
CA TYR A 146 -1.46 -17.51 3.02
C TYR A 146 -1.80 -18.86 3.65
N THR A 147 -0.87 -19.41 4.44
CA THR A 147 -1.17 -20.47 5.39
C THR A 147 -1.39 -19.85 6.78
N ILE A 148 -2.57 -20.06 7.36
CA ILE A 148 -2.99 -19.44 8.62
C ILE A 148 -3.10 -20.53 9.69
N GLU A 149 -2.23 -20.49 10.71
CA GLU A 149 -2.23 -21.42 11.85
C GLU A 149 -2.40 -20.63 13.16
N GLY A 150 -3.64 -20.36 13.52
CA GLY A 150 -3.98 -19.49 14.64
C GLY A 150 -3.53 -18.05 14.38
N GLN A 151 -2.53 -17.56 15.11
CA GLN A 151 -1.93 -16.24 14.90
C GLN A 151 -0.66 -16.28 14.03
N ASN A 152 -0.19 -17.47 13.67
CA ASN A 152 0.97 -17.63 12.80
C ASN A 152 0.50 -17.64 11.35
N VAL A 153 1.09 -16.79 10.54
CA VAL A 153 0.80 -16.68 9.12
C VAL A 153 2.09 -16.83 8.33
N THR A 154 2.04 -17.68 7.32
CA THR A 154 3.12 -17.83 6.33
C THR A 154 2.59 -17.39 4.97
N TRP A 155 3.34 -16.55 4.28
CA TRP A 155 3.04 -16.12 2.92
C TRP A 155 3.86 -16.93 1.91
N ASP A 156 3.16 -17.62 1.03
CA ASP A 156 3.74 -18.23 -0.17
C ASP A 156 3.80 -17.18 -1.30
N ARG A 157 5.00 -16.73 -1.64
CA ARG A 157 5.23 -15.71 -2.67
C ARG A 157 5.10 -16.21 -4.09
N GLU A 158 5.09 -17.53 -4.28
CA GLU A 158 4.93 -18.18 -5.59
C GLU A 158 3.46 -18.51 -5.90
N ALA A 159 2.56 -18.33 -4.94
CA ALA A 159 1.14 -18.52 -5.14
C ALA A 159 0.57 -17.47 -6.10
N ASP A 160 -0.36 -17.88 -6.95
CA ASP A 160 -1.05 -17.04 -7.94
C ASP A 160 -2.36 -16.44 -7.42
N GLY A 161 -2.69 -16.67 -6.15
CA GLY A 161 -3.90 -16.17 -5.52
C GLY A 161 -3.81 -14.71 -5.06
N TYR A 162 -4.96 -14.23 -4.60
CA TYR A 162 -5.10 -12.88 -4.04
C TYR A 162 -4.29 -12.72 -2.75
N ARG A 163 -3.73 -11.53 -2.58
CA ARG A 163 -2.97 -11.16 -1.39
C ARG A 163 -3.12 -9.67 -1.08
N LEU A 164 -2.75 -9.27 0.11
CA LEU A 164 -2.59 -7.86 0.43
C LEU A 164 -1.34 -7.31 -0.30
N PRO A 165 -1.37 -6.04 -0.72
CA PRO A 165 -0.17 -5.39 -1.20
C PRO A 165 0.89 -5.34 -0.09
N THR A 166 2.16 -5.36 -0.47
CA THR A 166 3.22 -4.95 0.45
C THR A 166 3.15 -3.45 0.70
N GLU A 167 3.78 -2.98 1.76
CA GLU A 167 3.87 -1.55 2.06
C GLU A 167 4.44 -0.76 0.87
N ALA A 168 5.51 -1.30 0.25
CA ALA A 168 6.14 -0.68 -0.92
C ALA A 168 5.21 -0.62 -2.15
N GLU A 169 4.48 -1.69 -2.44
CA GLU A 169 3.51 -1.70 -3.54
C GLU A 169 2.35 -0.73 -3.29
N TRP A 170 1.88 -0.68 -2.04
CA TRP A 170 0.81 0.25 -1.66
C TRP A 170 1.26 1.71 -1.80
N GLU A 171 2.43 2.07 -1.25
CA GLU A 171 2.95 3.43 -1.34
C GLU A 171 3.28 3.81 -2.78
N TYR A 172 3.86 2.90 -3.57
CA TYR A 172 4.14 3.12 -4.99
C TYR A 172 2.87 3.43 -5.78
N ALA A 173 1.83 2.62 -5.61
CA ALA A 173 0.54 2.83 -6.26
C ALA A 173 -0.15 4.10 -5.76
N CYS A 174 -0.11 4.37 -4.45
CA CYS A 174 -0.70 5.58 -3.87
C CYS A 174 -0.05 6.85 -4.40
N ARG A 175 1.28 6.88 -4.47
CA ARG A 175 2.03 8.04 -5.01
C ARG A 175 1.79 8.26 -6.50
N ALA A 176 1.66 7.22 -7.28
CA ALA A 176 1.51 7.32 -8.74
C ALA A 176 2.50 8.33 -9.37
N GLY A 177 3.77 8.27 -8.92
CA GLY A 177 4.85 9.14 -9.38
C GLY A 177 4.98 10.48 -8.68
N THR A 178 4.12 10.82 -7.70
CA THR A 178 4.28 12.03 -6.89
C THR A 178 5.35 11.83 -5.81
N GLU A 179 6.03 12.92 -5.43
CA GLU A 179 6.99 12.97 -4.32
C GLU A 179 6.49 13.84 -3.16
N THR A 180 5.28 14.36 -3.28
CA THR A 180 4.61 15.17 -2.26
C THR A 180 4.10 14.30 -1.10
N PRO A 181 3.86 14.85 0.10
CA PRO A 181 3.36 14.12 1.25
C PRO A 181 2.05 13.37 1.03
N PHE A 182 1.22 13.91 0.12
CA PHE A 182 -0.04 13.28 -0.29
C PHE A 182 -0.11 13.20 -1.82
N ASN A 183 -0.86 12.25 -2.33
CA ASN A 183 -1.17 12.16 -3.76
C ASN A 183 -2.04 13.33 -4.27
N THR A 184 -2.61 14.10 -3.37
CA THR A 184 -3.32 15.37 -3.59
C THR A 184 -2.43 16.60 -3.41
N GLU A 185 -1.12 16.47 -3.56
CA GLU A 185 -0.09 17.49 -3.33
C GLU A 185 0.26 17.69 -1.85
N ASN A 186 0.28 18.96 -1.37
CA ASN A 186 0.81 19.27 -0.03
C ASN A 186 -0.24 19.19 1.08
N SER A 187 -1.52 19.29 0.75
CA SER A 187 -2.58 19.30 1.76
C SER A 187 -3.87 18.74 1.16
N PRO A 188 -4.39 17.62 1.68
CA PRO A 188 -5.64 17.05 1.20
C PRO A 188 -6.82 17.92 1.66
N SER A 189 -7.82 18.07 0.82
CA SER A 189 -9.10 18.67 1.17
C SER A 189 -10.17 17.60 1.43
N ALA A 190 -11.20 17.94 2.19
CA ALA A 190 -12.33 17.03 2.42
C ALA A 190 -13.20 16.80 1.17
N GLU A 191 -12.95 17.52 0.07
CA GLU A 191 -13.57 17.30 -1.22
C GLU A 191 -12.78 16.25 -2.07
N GLU A 192 -11.52 16.01 -1.71
CA GLU A 192 -10.63 15.07 -2.41
C GLU A 192 -10.48 13.75 -1.67
N VAL A 193 -10.58 13.76 -0.34
CA VAL A 193 -10.43 12.55 0.48
C VAL A 193 -11.43 12.55 1.65
N ASN A 194 -11.74 11.37 2.15
CA ASN A 194 -12.59 11.22 3.34
C ASN A 194 -11.73 11.03 4.58
N TYR A 195 -11.48 12.11 5.29
CA TYR A 195 -10.68 12.11 6.52
C TYR A 195 -11.33 12.99 7.59
N TYR A 196 -10.68 13.14 8.74
CA TYR A 196 -11.15 14.02 9.82
C TYR A 196 -10.94 15.49 9.45
N GLY A 197 -11.73 15.99 8.50
CA GLY A 197 -11.58 17.29 7.88
C GLY A 197 -11.72 18.51 8.80
N HIS A 198 -12.13 18.33 10.07
CA HIS A 198 -12.09 19.41 11.07
C HIS A 198 -10.65 19.83 11.41
N TYR A 199 -9.65 19.03 11.09
CA TYR A 199 -8.25 19.28 11.32
C TYR A 199 -7.49 19.15 9.99
N PRO A 200 -7.59 20.16 9.10
CA PRO A 200 -6.87 20.10 7.84
C PRO A 200 -5.37 20.01 8.10
N TYR A 201 -4.71 19.18 7.33
CA TYR A 201 -3.27 19.05 7.38
C TYR A 201 -2.66 20.13 6.50
N GLU A 202 -1.93 21.10 7.08
CA GLU A 202 -1.22 22.14 6.37
C GLU A 202 0.28 22.00 6.60
N ILE A 203 1.03 21.67 5.55
CA ILE A 203 2.48 21.56 5.62
C ILE A 203 3.16 22.89 5.76
N GLU A 204 2.68 23.93 5.07
CA GLU A 204 3.29 25.27 5.05
C GLU A 204 2.83 26.16 6.20
N GLY A 205 1.70 25.89 6.80
CA GLY A 205 1.15 26.59 7.93
C GLY A 205 1.23 25.78 9.20
N ASN A 206 1.90 26.30 10.20
CA ASN A 206 1.97 25.71 11.52
C ASN A 206 0.59 25.78 12.21
N TYR A 207 -0.40 25.10 11.62
CA TYR A 207 -1.82 25.20 11.95
C TYR A 207 -2.08 24.94 13.45
N PHE A 208 -1.46 23.91 14.00
CA PHE A 208 -1.58 23.58 15.41
C PHE A 208 -0.86 24.56 16.35
N SER A 209 0.20 25.20 15.89
CA SER A 209 0.97 26.15 16.72
C SER A 209 0.34 27.53 16.80
N GLN A 210 -0.57 27.88 15.89
CA GLN A 210 -1.23 29.19 15.87
C GLN A 210 -2.56 29.25 16.62
N GLY A 211 -3.01 28.15 17.21
CA GLY A 211 -4.26 28.10 17.95
C GLY A 211 -5.53 28.30 17.11
N ASN A 212 -5.40 28.16 15.80
CA ASN A 212 -6.46 28.41 14.83
C ASN A 212 -7.37 27.19 14.61
N LEU A 213 -7.74 26.50 15.66
CA LEU A 213 -8.71 25.39 15.59
C LEU A 213 -10.11 25.80 15.07
N GLU A 214 -10.32 27.12 14.83
CA GLU A 214 -11.62 27.65 14.39
C GLU A 214 -11.67 28.07 12.92
N THR A 215 -10.56 28.02 12.17
CA THR A 215 -10.54 28.50 10.79
C THR A 215 -10.90 27.40 9.79
N GLN A 216 -12.16 27.36 9.42
CA GLN A 216 -12.70 26.57 8.30
C GLN A 216 -12.45 25.07 8.43
N PRO A 217 -13.08 24.39 9.39
CA PRO A 217 -13.02 22.92 9.38
C PRO A 217 -13.59 22.42 8.05
N GLY A 218 -12.82 21.60 7.37
CA GLY A 218 -13.31 20.84 6.24
C GLY A 218 -14.48 19.95 6.65
N ARG A 219 -15.13 19.34 5.70
CA ARG A 219 -16.25 18.44 5.98
C ARG A 219 -15.75 17.22 6.75
N TYR A 220 -16.32 16.96 7.92
CA TYR A 220 -16.19 15.69 8.63
C TYR A 220 -17.47 14.88 8.43
N ARG A 221 -17.36 13.74 7.75
CA ARG A 221 -18.54 12.95 7.32
C ARG A 221 -19.04 11.99 8.40
N GLU A 222 -18.19 11.63 9.36
CA GLU A 222 -18.48 10.65 10.43
C GLU A 222 -18.91 9.26 9.93
N THR A 223 -18.65 8.96 8.67
CA THR A 223 -18.99 7.70 8.03
C THR A 223 -18.05 7.43 6.87
N THR A 224 -17.97 6.19 6.42
CA THR A 224 -17.38 5.85 5.12
C THR A 224 -18.22 6.44 3.98
N VAL A 225 -17.64 6.49 2.79
CA VAL A 225 -18.32 6.91 1.56
C VAL A 225 -18.17 5.82 0.51
N PRO A 226 -19.06 5.74 -0.49
CA PRO A 226 -18.91 4.76 -1.56
C PRO A 226 -17.54 4.83 -2.21
N VAL A 227 -16.96 3.68 -2.53
CA VAL A 227 -15.69 3.61 -3.24
C VAL A 227 -15.78 4.36 -4.57
N GLY A 228 -14.68 4.94 -5.05
CA GLY A 228 -14.68 5.75 -6.26
C GLY A 228 -15.38 7.12 -6.14
N SER A 229 -15.68 7.58 -4.92
CA SER A 229 -16.31 8.91 -4.69
C SER A 229 -15.39 10.09 -4.99
N PHE A 230 -14.09 9.85 -5.08
CA PHE A 230 -13.07 10.89 -5.29
C PHE A 230 -12.36 10.68 -6.63
N SER A 231 -11.67 11.72 -7.09
CA SER A 231 -10.83 11.61 -8.28
C SER A 231 -9.70 10.61 -8.04
N PRO A 232 -9.40 9.72 -9.01
CA PRO A 232 -8.25 8.84 -8.89
C PRO A 232 -6.95 9.64 -8.94
N ASN A 233 -5.87 9.04 -8.43
CA ASN A 233 -4.51 9.48 -8.73
C ASN A 233 -4.13 9.16 -10.19
N ALA A 234 -2.90 9.50 -10.61
CA ALA A 234 -2.46 9.37 -12.00
C ALA A 234 -2.34 7.91 -12.47
#